data_daf7e924e9e25e09307045ca4ad7b931
#
_entry.id   daf7e924e9e25e09307045ca4ad7b931
#
_cell.length_a   1.000
_cell.length_b   1.000
_cell.length_c   1.000
_cell.angle_alpha   90.00
_cell.angle_beta   90.00
_cell.angle_gamma   90.00
#
_symmetry.space_group_name_H-M   'P 1'
#
loop_
_entity.id
_entity.type
_entity.pdbx_description
1 polymer ?
#
loop_
_entity_poly.entity_id
_entity_poly.type
_entity_poly.pdbx_seq_one_letter_code
_entity_poly.pdbx_strand_id
1 'polypeptide(L)'
;AAAASGGAQSAAMGRLVPDTLHSKALEKNLYGDTPDRPMLVYLPASYATSPGRRYPVVYLLHGFGGAERTWVTLGPVKPAMDTLVRNGTVREMIVVMPSGRNVFGGSFYTNSASTGNWDDFVSKELVAYIDGKYRTMARPESRGLAGHSMGGYGAFALGMRHAGDVFE
;
A
#
# COMPACT_ATOMS: atom_id res chain seq x y z
N ALA A 1 -7.62 -50.81 12.82
CA ALA A 1 -7.16 -49.49 13.16
C ALA A 1 -6.83 -48.75 11.87
N ALA A 2 -7.73 -47.89 11.41
CA ALA A 2 -7.45 -47.02 10.24
C ALA A 2 -6.79 -45.74 10.73
N ALA A 3 -5.54 -45.51 10.34
CA ALA A 3 -4.84 -44.25 10.58
C ALA A 3 -5.46 -43.20 9.69
N ALA A 4 -6.12 -42.21 10.28
CA ALA A 4 -6.55 -41.02 9.58
C ALA A 4 -5.29 -40.22 9.17
N SER A 5 -4.95 -40.24 7.88
CA SER A 5 -3.96 -39.33 7.29
C SER A 5 -4.53 -37.92 7.33
N GLY A 6 -4.23 -37.17 8.40
CA GLY A 6 -4.47 -35.75 8.47
C GLY A 6 -3.57 -35.03 7.46
N GLY A 7 -4.06 -34.83 6.23
CA GLY A 7 -3.43 -33.95 5.29
C GLY A 7 -3.36 -32.55 5.89
N ALA A 8 -2.16 -32.07 6.20
CA ALA A 8 -1.94 -30.69 6.58
C ALA A 8 -2.41 -29.79 5.43
N GLN A 9 -3.61 -29.23 5.56
CA GLN A 9 -4.16 -28.29 4.62
C GLN A 9 -3.20 -27.10 4.59
N SER A 10 -2.48 -26.89 3.48
CA SER A 10 -1.59 -25.75 3.31
C SER A 10 -2.39 -24.49 3.65
N ALA A 11 -2.03 -23.82 4.72
CA ALA A 11 -2.70 -22.60 5.12
C ALA A 11 -2.65 -21.60 3.97
N ALA A 12 -3.81 -21.15 3.52
CA ALA A 12 -3.90 -20.19 2.43
C ALA A 12 -3.03 -18.96 2.76
N MET A 13 -2.23 -18.52 1.80
CA MET A 13 -1.31 -17.40 1.95
C MET A 13 -1.78 -16.22 1.12
N GLY A 14 -1.48 -15.01 1.58
CA GLY A 14 -1.69 -13.79 0.81
C GLY A 14 -0.83 -13.75 -0.46
N ARG A 15 -1.12 -12.82 -1.33
CA ARG A 15 -0.37 -12.64 -2.59
C ARG A 15 0.04 -11.20 -2.80
N LEU A 16 1.17 -11.00 -3.50
CA LEU A 16 1.60 -9.70 -4.00
C LEU A 16 1.15 -9.55 -5.46
N VAL A 17 0.54 -8.41 -5.76
CA VAL A 17 0.06 -8.07 -7.11
C VAL A 17 0.79 -6.79 -7.53
N PRO A 18 1.59 -6.82 -8.61
CA PRO A 18 2.11 -5.60 -9.21
C PRO A 18 0.98 -4.83 -9.89
N ASP A 19 1.02 -3.51 -9.75
CA ASP A 19 0.02 -2.62 -10.33
C ASP A 19 0.66 -1.28 -10.70
N THR A 20 -0.02 -0.48 -11.51
CA THR A 20 0.46 0.83 -11.95
C THR A 20 -0.72 1.80 -12.04
N LEU A 21 -0.54 2.99 -11.48
CA LEU A 21 -1.48 4.10 -11.60
C LEU A 21 -0.85 5.21 -12.44
N HIS A 22 -1.55 5.67 -13.48
CA HIS A 22 -1.22 6.91 -14.15
C HIS A 22 -1.75 8.09 -13.34
N SER A 23 -0.84 8.89 -12.79
CA SER A 23 -1.16 10.02 -11.90
C SER A 23 -1.20 11.34 -12.66
N LYS A 24 -2.34 11.97 -12.71
CA LYS A 24 -2.50 13.33 -13.26
C LYS A 24 -1.80 14.39 -12.40
N ALA A 25 -1.76 14.16 -11.08
CA ALA A 25 -1.07 15.04 -10.13
C ALA A 25 0.44 15.12 -10.38
N LEU A 26 1.02 14.12 -11.06
CA LEU A 26 2.44 14.04 -11.38
C LEU A 26 2.75 14.34 -12.86
N GLU A 27 1.73 14.61 -13.69
CA GLU A 27 1.95 15.12 -15.04
C GLU A 27 2.63 16.50 -15.02
N LYS A 28 3.35 16.80 -16.10
CA LYS A 28 3.99 18.12 -16.30
C LYS A 28 4.97 18.56 -15.20
N ASN A 29 5.51 17.60 -14.43
CA ASN A 29 6.64 17.90 -13.55
C ASN A 29 7.85 18.35 -14.39
N LEU A 30 8.67 19.25 -13.86
CA LEU A 30 9.75 19.91 -14.63
C LEU A 30 10.94 18.99 -14.94
N TYR A 31 11.03 17.84 -14.28
CA TYR A 31 12.18 16.93 -14.36
C TYR A 31 11.92 15.68 -15.19
N GLY A 32 10.73 15.55 -15.78
CA GLY A 32 10.40 14.43 -16.66
C GLY A 32 10.21 13.11 -15.96
N ASP A 33 9.92 13.11 -14.65
CA ASP A 33 9.50 11.89 -13.95
C ASP A 33 8.22 11.35 -14.58
N THR A 34 8.18 10.03 -14.82
CA THR A 34 6.97 9.42 -15.38
C THR A 34 5.78 9.56 -14.43
N PRO A 35 4.60 9.94 -14.92
CA PRO A 35 3.37 9.91 -14.13
C PRO A 35 2.86 8.49 -13.87
N ASP A 36 3.36 7.48 -14.59
CA ASP A 36 3.01 6.08 -14.37
C ASP A 36 3.74 5.57 -13.12
N ARG A 37 2.97 5.42 -12.04
CA ARG A 37 3.52 5.08 -10.72
C ARG A 37 3.30 3.61 -10.40
N PRO A 38 4.38 2.81 -10.40
CA PRO A 38 4.29 1.41 -10.02
C PRO A 38 3.99 1.27 -8.53
N MET A 39 3.29 0.21 -8.19
CA MET A 39 3.03 -0.20 -6.81
C MET A 39 3.00 -1.71 -6.69
N LEU A 40 3.18 -2.22 -5.47
CA LEU A 40 2.83 -3.58 -5.09
C LEU A 40 1.66 -3.55 -4.12
N VAL A 41 0.72 -4.46 -4.32
CA VAL A 41 -0.45 -4.61 -3.46
C VAL A 41 -0.42 -6.00 -2.84
N TYR A 42 -0.34 -6.07 -1.51
CA TYR A 42 -0.57 -7.32 -0.78
C TYR A 42 -2.06 -7.52 -0.59
N LEU A 43 -2.55 -8.67 -1.02
CA LEU A 43 -3.92 -9.13 -0.82
C LEU A 43 -3.91 -10.30 0.16
N PRO A 44 -4.73 -10.27 1.23
CA PRO A 44 -4.74 -11.32 2.24
C PRO A 44 -5.29 -12.65 1.67
N ALA A 45 -5.06 -13.73 2.40
CA ALA A 45 -5.40 -15.08 1.96
C ALA A 45 -6.88 -15.24 1.58
N SER A 46 -7.80 -14.69 2.38
CA SER A 46 -9.23 -14.79 2.09
C SER A 46 -9.70 -13.93 0.92
N TYR A 47 -8.85 -13.07 0.36
CA TYR A 47 -9.24 -12.22 -0.76
C TYR A 47 -9.72 -13.03 -1.98
N ALA A 48 -9.12 -14.19 -2.25
CA ALA A 48 -9.53 -15.04 -3.36
C ALA A 48 -10.78 -15.89 -3.05
N THR A 49 -10.97 -16.28 -1.79
CA THR A 49 -12.01 -17.24 -1.37
C THR A 49 -13.27 -16.57 -0.81
N SER A 50 -13.22 -15.29 -0.50
CA SER A 50 -14.34 -14.52 0.09
C SER A 50 -14.69 -13.31 -0.78
N PRO A 51 -15.36 -13.49 -1.95
CA PRO A 51 -15.57 -12.44 -2.94
C PRO A 51 -16.43 -11.27 -2.44
N GLY A 52 -17.30 -11.48 -1.47
CA GLY A 52 -18.13 -10.43 -0.86
C GLY A 52 -17.44 -9.65 0.27
N ARG A 53 -16.25 -10.07 0.70
CA ARG A 53 -15.57 -9.45 1.83
C ARG A 53 -14.80 -8.20 1.40
N ARG A 54 -14.87 -7.14 2.22
CA ARG A 54 -14.07 -5.91 2.09
C ARG A 54 -13.05 -5.82 3.22
N TYR A 55 -11.96 -5.10 2.96
CA TYR A 55 -10.78 -5.09 3.83
C TYR A 55 -10.36 -3.65 4.16
N PRO A 56 -9.87 -3.39 5.37
CA PRO A 56 -9.15 -2.16 5.65
C PRO A 56 -7.87 -2.10 4.81
N VAL A 57 -7.32 -0.90 4.62
CA VAL A 57 -6.14 -0.66 3.79
C VAL A 57 -5.07 0.06 4.58
N VAL A 58 -3.83 -0.38 4.43
CA VAL A 58 -2.64 0.36 4.89
C VAL A 58 -1.82 0.76 3.68
N TYR A 59 -1.52 2.06 3.56
CA TYR A 59 -0.58 2.62 2.60
C TYR A 59 0.79 2.66 3.26
N LEU A 60 1.71 1.82 2.77
CA LEU A 60 3.03 1.59 3.37
C LEU A 60 4.10 2.30 2.53
N LEU A 61 4.55 3.45 3.01
CA LEU A 61 5.41 4.39 2.29
C LEU A 61 6.89 4.07 2.51
N HIS A 62 7.67 3.99 1.42
CA HIS A 62 9.10 3.68 1.47
C HIS A 62 9.95 4.91 1.85
N GLY A 63 11.18 4.66 2.31
CA GLY A 63 12.18 5.69 2.60
C GLY A 63 12.87 6.25 1.35
N PHE A 64 13.70 7.28 1.54
CA PHE A 64 14.50 7.89 0.47
C PHE A 64 15.37 6.85 -0.23
N GLY A 65 15.50 6.95 -1.55
CA GLY A 65 16.20 5.98 -2.39
C GLY A 65 15.43 4.69 -2.67
N GLY A 66 14.33 4.43 -1.98
CA GLY A 66 13.47 3.26 -2.18
C GLY A 66 12.50 3.38 -3.35
N ALA A 67 11.67 2.34 -3.51
CA ALA A 67 10.58 2.24 -4.48
C ALA A 67 9.52 1.26 -3.95
N GLU A 68 8.53 0.91 -4.77
CA GLU A 68 7.44 -0.03 -4.42
C GLU A 68 7.92 -1.40 -3.92
N ARG A 69 9.11 -1.83 -4.34
CA ARG A 69 9.69 -3.13 -3.96
C ARG A 69 10.48 -3.11 -2.65
N THR A 70 10.71 -1.96 -2.06
CA THR A 70 11.51 -1.82 -0.82
C THR A 70 11.01 -2.74 0.30
N TRP A 71 9.70 -2.85 0.46
CA TRP A 71 9.07 -3.68 1.49
C TRP A 71 9.03 -5.18 1.16
N VAL A 72 9.59 -5.57 0.03
CA VAL A 72 9.80 -6.98 -0.35
C VAL A 72 11.27 -7.36 -0.25
N THR A 73 12.17 -6.41 -0.58
CA THR A 73 13.61 -6.66 -0.62
C THR A 73 14.30 -6.41 0.73
N LEU A 74 13.91 -5.35 1.44
CA LEU A 74 14.49 -4.97 2.74
C LEU A 74 13.57 -5.32 3.92
N GLY A 75 12.26 -5.41 3.69
CA GLY A 75 11.27 -5.80 4.69
C GLY A 75 10.37 -6.90 4.13
N PRO A 76 10.35 -8.11 4.70
CA PRO A 76 9.58 -9.22 4.16
C PRO A 76 8.08 -9.07 4.46
N VAL A 77 7.43 -8.03 3.91
CA VAL A 77 6.04 -7.68 4.21
C VAL A 77 5.08 -8.84 3.99
N LYS A 78 5.23 -9.61 2.89
CA LYS A 78 4.32 -10.73 2.63
C LYS A 78 4.41 -11.83 3.69
N PRO A 79 5.57 -12.45 3.97
CA PRO A 79 5.65 -13.48 5.02
C PRO A 79 5.34 -12.94 6.41
N ALA A 80 5.63 -11.67 6.71
CA ALA A 80 5.25 -11.04 7.96
C ALA A 80 3.73 -10.95 8.09
N MET A 81 3.03 -10.41 7.10
CA MET A 81 1.57 -10.32 7.09
C MET A 81 0.91 -11.70 7.16
N ASP A 82 1.38 -12.68 6.37
CA ASP A 82 0.85 -14.03 6.40
C ASP A 82 0.98 -14.67 7.80
N THR A 83 2.10 -14.40 8.48
CA THR A 83 2.33 -14.91 9.84
C THR A 83 1.46 -14.21 10.87
N LEU A 84 1.42 -12.87 10.86
CA LEU A 84 0.66 -12.07 11.83
C LEU A 84 -0.85 -12.30 11.71
N VAL A 85 -1.36 -12.44 10.49
CA VAL A 85 -2.76 -12.78 10.23
C VAL A 85 -3.07 -14.19 10.72
N ARG A 86 -2.25 -15.17 10.36
CA ARG A 86 -2.44 -16.57 10.79
C ARG A 86 -2.45 -16.75 12.30
N ASN A 87 -1.59 -15.99 12.99
CA ASN A 87 -1.50 -16.04 14.47
C ASN A 87 -2.59 -15.19 15.16
N GLY A 88 -3.45 -14.51 14.40
CA GLY A 88 -4.49 -13.64 14.94
C GLY A 88 -3.97 -12.33 15.56
N THR A 89 -2.70 -12.00 15.36
CA THR A 89 -2.08 -10.76 15.88
C THR A 89 -2.62 -9.53 15.15
N VAL A 90 -2.87 -9.63 13.85
CA VAL A 90 -3.48 -8.57 13.05
C VAL A 90 -4.66 -9.11 12.25
N ARG A 91 -5.61 -8.23 11.95
CA ARG A 91 -6.71 -8.56 11.04
C ARG A 91 -6.22 -8.60 9.61
N GLU A 92 -6.91 -9.36 8.76
CA GLU A 92 -6.66 -9.31 7.31
C GLU A 92 -6.91 -7.91 6.76
N MET A 93 -5.94 -7.41 6.01
CA MET A 93 -5.97 -6.09 5.39
C MET A 93 -5.26 -6.12 4.04
N ILE A 94 -5.55 -5.15 3.21
CA ILE A 94 -4.80 -4.84 2.00
C ILE A 94 -3.63 -3.95 2.39
N VAL A 95 -2.42 -4.22 1.87
CA VAL A 95 -1.27 -3.32 2.05
C VAL A 95 -0.84 -2.82 0.68
N VAL A 96 -0.85 -1.50 0.50
CA VAL A 96 -0.47 -0.82 -0.75
C VAL A 96 0.90 -0.19 -0.57
N MET A 97 1.83 -0.53 -1.42
CA MET A 97 3.21 -0.06 -1.41
C MET A 97 3.49 0.73 -2.68
N PRO A 98 3.16 2.03 -2.72
CA PRO A 98 3.38 2.85 -3.91
C PRO A 98 4.84 3.27 -4.05
N SER A 99 5.29 3.58 -5.28
CA SER A 99 6.54 4.26 -5.51
C SER A 99 6.38 5.78 -5.36
N GLY A 100 6.98 6.34 -4.32
CA GLY A 100 7.14 7.78 -4.11
C GLY A 100 8.51 8.30 -4.54
N ARG A 101 9.23 7.52 -5.36
CA ARG A 101 10.55 7.89 -5.89
C ARG A 101 10.41 8.87 -7.05
N ASN A 102 11.24 9.90 -7.06
CA ASN A 102 11.45 10.82 -8.17
C ASN A 102 12.92 10.83 -8.60
N VAL A 103 13.27 11.66 -9.57
CA VAL A 103 14.65 11.81 -10.09
C VAL A 103 15.68 12.15 -8.99
N PHE A 104 15.26 12.79 -7.91
CA PHE A 104 16.12 13.11 -6.77
C PHE A 104 16.19 11.98 -5.72
N GLY A 105 15.55 10.84 -5.96
CA GLY A 105 15.56 9.70 -5.06
C GLY A 105 14.36 9.61 -4.11
N GLY A 106 13.55 10.67 -3.99
CA GLY A 106 12.36 10.66 -3.13
C GLY A 106 11.61 11.98 -3.11
N SER A 107 10.29 11.88 -3.02
CA SER A 107 9.35 13.01 -3.11
C SER A 107 9.02 13.65 -1.78
N PHE A 108 9.37 13.01 -0.66
CA PHE A 108 8.86 13.33 0.66
C PHE A 108 7.31 13.37 0.74
N TYR A 109 6.63 12.78 -0.26
CA TYR A 109 5.17 12.72 -0.35
C TYR A 109 4.51 14.09 -0.18
N THR A 110 5.15 15.13 -0.71
CA THR A 110 4.76 16.54 -0.56
C THR A 110 4.57 17.19 -1.93
N ASN A 111 3.52 17.99 -2.08
CA ASN A 111 3.27 18.75 -3.30
C ASN A 111 4.41 19.71 -3.58
N SER A 112 4.84 19.75 -4.83
CA SER A 112 5.92 20.59 -5.32
C SER A 112 5.61 21.09 -6.72
N ALA A 113 5.81 22.39 -6.94
CA ALA A 113 5.66 23.02 -8.27
C ALA A 113 6.63 22.46 -9.30
N SER A 114 7.73 21.84 -8.86
CA SER A 114 8.77 21.33 -9.76
C SER A 114 8.75 19.83 -9.96
N THR A 115 8.50 19.05 -8.89
CA THR A 115 8.56 17.58 -8.94
C THR A 115 7.18 16.90 -9.01
N GLY A 116 6.09 17.68 -8.99
CA GLY A 116 4.72 17.17 -9.02
C GLY A 116 4.03 17.15 -7.67
N ASN A 117 2.74 16.92 -7.67
CA ASN A 117 1.88 17.00 -6.49
C ASN A 117 1.76 15.63 -5.80
N TRP A 118 2.80 15.26 -5.06
CA TRP A 118 2.93 13.93 -4.44
C TRP A 118 1.98 13.69 -3.26
N ASP A 119 1.55 14.74 -2.56
CA ASP A 119 0.48 14.67 -1.57
C ASP A 119 -0.85 14.29 -2.26
N ASP A 120 -1.23 15.02 -3.32
CA ASP A 120 -2.44 14.76 -4.09
C ASP A 120 -2.41 13.37 -4.76
N PHE A 121 -1.24 12.93 -5.22
CA PHE A 121 -1.07 11.57 -5.73
C PHE A 121 -1.47 10.52 -4.68
N VAL A 122 -0.98 10.64 -3.44
CA VAL A 122 -1.25 9.64 -2.40
C VAL A 122 -2.65 9.80 -1.82
N SER A 123 -3.02 11.03 -1.42
CA SER A 123 -4.25 11.28 -0.65
C SER A 123 -5.52 11.25 -1.50
N LYS A 124 -5.43 11.56 -2.78
CA LYS A 124 -6.58 11.63 -3.68
C LYS A 124 -6.58 10.52 -4.72
N GLU A 125 -5.57 10.50 -5.60
CA GLU A 125 -5.59 9.62 -6.77
C GLU A 125 -5.36 8.15 -6.41
N LEU A 126 -4.34 7.86 -5.59
CA LEU A 126 -4.03 6.50 -5.17
C LEU A 126 -5.16 5.90 -4.34
N VAL A 127 -5.71 6.67 -3.39
CA VAL A 127 -6.85 6.22 -2.57
C VAL A 127 -8.06 5.92 -3.45
N ALA A 128 -8.45 6.82 -4.35
CA ALA A 128 -9.57 6.61 -5.25
C ALA A 128 -9.37 5.39 -6.18
N TYR A 129 -8.15 5.23 -6.71
CA TYR A 129 -7.80 4.09 -7.57
C TYR A 129 -7.91 2.76 -6.82
N ILE A 130 -7.35 2.68 -5.62
CA ILE A 130 -7.37 1.47 -4.80
C ILE A 130 -8.80 1.12 -4.40
N ASP A 131 -9.61 2.09 -4.00
CA ASP A 131 -11.00 1.87 -3.63
C ASP A 131 -11.87 1.44 -4.82
N GLY A 132 -11.58 1.96 -6.02
CA GLY A 132 -12.29 1.58 -7.25
C GLY A 132 -11.91 0.20 -7.79
N LYS A 133 -10.68 -0.24 -7.55
CA LYS A 133 -10.15 -1.50 -8.12
C LYS A 133 -10.17 -2.68 -7.16
N TYR A 134 -10.00 -2.43 -5.87
CA TYR A 134 -9.90 -3.47 -4.85
C TYR A 134 -11.08 -3.40 -3.88
N ARG A 135 -11.36 -4.52 -3.23
CA ARG A 135 -12.45 -4.62 -2.24
C ARG A 135 -12.04 -4.03 -0.90
N THR A 136 -12.00 -2.72 -0.84
CA THR A 136 -11.66 -1.95 0.34
C THR A 136 -12.89 -1.60 1.16
N MET A 137 -12.71 -1.32 2.45
CA MET A 137 -13.65 -0.54 3.25
C MET A 137 -13.36 0.94 2.97
N ALA A 138 -14.03 1.52 1.96
CA ALA A 138 -13.74 2.85 1.41
C ALA A 138 -14.20 3.99 2.33
N ARG A 139 -13.59 4.08 3.53
CA ARG A 139 -13.88 5.10 4.55
C ARG A 139 -12.62 5.43 5.36
N PRO A 140 -12.46 6.66 5.88
CA PRO A 140 -11.26 7.10 6.60
C PRO A 140 -10.83 6.14 7.71
N GLU A 141 -11.75 5.71 8.56
CA GLU A 141 -11.49 4.86 9.73
C GLU A 141 -10.95 3.45 9.36
N SER A 142 -10.94 3.14 8.09
CA SER A 142 -10.42 1.89 7.55
C SER A 142 -9.19 2.08 6.68
N ARG A 143 -8.58 3.28 6.68
CA ARG A 143 -7.36 3.60 5.96
C ARG A 143 -6.27 4.07 6.91
N GLY A 144 -5.17 3.34 6.94
CA GLY A 144 -3.98 3.70 7.72
C GLY A 144 -2.81 4.09 6.83
N LEU A 145 -1.94 4.93 7.37
CA LEU A 145 -0.65 5.28 6.80
C LEU A 145 0.46 4.73 7.69
N ALA A 146 1.48 4.15 7.08
CA ALA A 146 2.70 3.75 7.75
C ALA A 146 3.89 3.96 6.83
N GLY A 147 5.09 4.07 7.40
CA GLY A 147 6.28 4.24 6.57
C GLY A 147 7.56 4.29 7.39
N HIS A 148 8.69 4.28 6.67
CA HIS A 148 10.02 4.34 7.23
C HIS A 148 10.76 5.58 6.70
N SER A 149 11.52 6.28 7.55
CA SER A 149 12.34 7.44 7.17
C SER A 149 11.52 8.50 6.42
N MET A 150 11.82 8.82 5.15
CA MET A 150 11.00 9.68 4.30
C MET A 150 9.52 9.26 4.27
N GLY A 151 9.25 7.94 4.23
CA GLY A 151 7.90 7.40 4.29
C GLY A 151 7.23 7.60 5.65
N GLY A 152 7.99 7.59 6.74
CA GLY A 152 7.52 7.95 8.08
C GLY A 152 7.11 9.42 8.15
N TYR A 153 7.93 10.32 7.59
CA TYR A 153 7.56 11.72 7.43
C TYR A 153 6.28 11.86 6.60
N GLY A 154 6.20 11.17 5.45
CA GLY A 154 5.02 11.19 4.59
C GLY A 154 3.76 10.70 5.31
N ALA A 155 3.85 9.59 6.05
CA ALA A 155 2.72 9.04 6.80
C ALA A 155 2.22 10.04 7.86
N PHE A 156 3.14 10.68 8.58
CA PHE A 156 2.79 11.67 9.59
C PHE A 156 2.19 12.95 8.96
N ALA A 157 2.84 13.49 7.93
CA ALA A 157 2.41 14.73 7.28
C ALA A 157 1.04 14.58 6.57
N LEU A 158 0.85 13.48 5.82
CA LEU A 158 -0.41 13.18 5.16
C LEU A 158 -1.52 12.87 6.17
N GLY A 159 -1.22 12.08 7.21
CA GLY A 159 -2.16 11.77 8.27
C GLY A 159 -2.68 13.03 8.97
N MET A 160 -1.80 13.99 9.30
CA MET A 160 -2.22 15.24 9.92
C MET A 160 -3.02 16.17 8.98
N ARG A 161 -2.63 16.24 7.70
CA ARG A 161 -3.30 17.12 6.73
C ARG A 161 -4.69 16.62 6.33
N HIS A 162 -4.88 15.31 6.31
CA HIS A 162 -6.08 14.65 5.81
C HIS A 162 -6.78 13.82 6.88
N ALA A 163 -6.55 14.15 8.16
CA ALA A 163 -7.17 13.48 9.30
C ALA A 163 -8.70 13.58 9.24
N GLY A 164 -9.38 12.45 9.35
CA GLY A 164 -10.83 12.36 9.33
C GLY A 164 -11.47 12.45 7.92
N ASP A 165 -10.75 12.98 6.93
CA ASP A 165 -11.27 13.09 5.55
C ASP A 165 -10.82 11.91 4.69
N VAL A 166 -9.54 11.54 4.77
CA VAL A 166 -8.94 10.48 3.95
C VAL A 166 -8.39 9.36 4.82
N PHE A 167 -7.69 9.71 5.88
CA PHE A 167 -7.02 8.79 6.82
C PHE A 167 -7.49 9.05 8.25
N GLU A 168 -7.38 8.02 9.09
CA GLU A 168 -7.57 8.13 10.53
C GLU A 168 -6.21 8.25 11.24
#